data_e4ca1a6fa8311aeae69d6dc376474fda
#
_entry.id   e4ca1a6fa8311aeae69d6dc376474fda
#
_cell.length_a   1.000
_cell.length_b   1.000
_cell.length_c   1.000
_cell.angle_alpha   90.00
_cell.angle_beta   90.00
_cell.angle_gamma   90.00
#
_symmetry.space_group_name_H-M   'P 1'
#
loop_
_entity.id
_entity.type
_entity.pdbx_description
1 polymer ?
#
loop_
_entity_poly.entity_id
_entity_poly.type
_entity_poly.pdbx_seq_one_letter_code
_entity_poly.pdbx_strand_id
1 'polypeptide(L)'
;MTAARGLLDTNTVILLPRLPQAMLPEEPLISAVTLAELSVGPLLAVSESQRALRLAELQQAEIDFDALPFDAVAARTFGQVAASLRRAGRKASARTYDAMIAATAIANELPLYTCDPDDFTGIDGLVVVTVPHPEQSSTKG
;
A
#
# COMPACT_ATOMS: atom_id res chain seq x y z
N MET A 1 -8.11 -10.11 16.04
CA MET A 1 -8.73 -8.79 16.13
C MET A 1 -7.98 -7.81 15.24
N THR A 2 -8.67 -7.12 14.35
CA THR A 2 -8.03 -6.14 13.48
C THR A 2 -7.90 -4.79 14.19
N ALA A 3 -6.95 -3.97 13.77
CA ALA A 3 -6.82 -2.62 14.27
C ALA A 3 -8.01 -1.76 13.83
N ALA A 4 -8.34 -0.72 14.60
CA ALA A 4 -9.40 0.22 14.23
C ALA A 4 -9.03 0.94 12.93
N ARG A 5 -7.77 1.37 12.80
CA ARG A 5 -7.25 2.09 11.62
C ARG A 5 -6.03 1.38 11.06
N GLY A 6 -5.90 1.39 9.76
CA GLY A 6 -4.74 0.80 9.10
C GLY A 6 -4.54 1.35 7.71
N LEU A 7 -3.28 1.42 7.29
CA LEU A 7 -2.92 1.88 5.95
C LEU A 7 -2.88 0.68 5.00
N LEU A 8 -3.44 0.83 3.82
CA LEU A 8 -3.38 -0.18 2.77
C LEU A 8 -2.30 0.21 1.77
N ASP A 9 -1.53 -0.78 1.29
CA ASP A 9 -0.63 -0.52 0.16
C ASP A 9 -1.42 -0.53 -1.16
N THR A 10 -0.77 -0.13 -2.25
CA THR A 10 -1.46 0.09 -3.52
C THR A 10 -2.11 -1.17 -4.06
N ASN A 11 -1.41 -2.31 -4.05
CA ASN A 11 -1.97 -3.54 -4.57
C ASN A 11 -3.17 -4.02 -3.75
N THR A 12 -3.13 -3.83 -2.44
CA THR A 12 -4.24 -4.17 -1.56
C THR A 12 -5.47 -3.32 -1.85
N VAL A 13 -5.29 -2.03 -2.18
CA VAL A 13 -6.38 -1.15 -2.62
C VAL A 13 -7.02 -1.68 -3.91
N ILE A 14 -6.20 -2.08 -4.87
CA ILE A 14 -6.68 -2.64 -6.14
C ILE A 14 -7.51 -3.92 -5.90
N LEU A 15 -7.05 -4.78 -4.99
CA LEU A 15 -7.69 -6.05 -4.69
C LEU A 15 -8.86 -5.94 -3.71
N LEU A 16 -9.09 -4.75 -3.15
CA LEU A 16 -10.02 -4.53 -2.05
C LEU A 16 -11.40 -5.18 -2.24
N PRO A 17 -12.06 -5.07 -3.42
CA PRO A 17 -13.37 -5.68 -3.62
C PRO A 17 -13.37 -7.21 -3.49
N ARG A 18 -12.20 -7.85 -3.58
CA ARG A 18 -12.05 -9.31 -3.51
C ARG A 18 -11.58 -9.80 -2.15
N LEU A 19 -11.33 -8.87 -1.20
CA LEU A 19 -10.76 -9.22 0.09
C LEU A 19 -11.86 -9.37 1.16
N PRO A 20 -11.70 -10.34 2.09
CA PRO A 20 -12.69 -10.49 3.16
C PRO A 20 -12.59 -9.32 4.14
N GLN A 21 -13.73 -8.71 4.40
CA GLN A 21 -13.81 -7.52 5.24
C GLN A 21 -13.28 -7.76 6.66
N ALA A 22 -13.43 -8.97 7.17
CA ALA A 22 -12.96 -9.33 8.50
C ALA A 22 -11.43 -9.26 8.63
N MET A 23 -10.70 -9.30 7.50
CA MET A 23 -9.23 -9.26 7.48
C MET A 23 -8.68 -7.84 7.31
N LEU A 24 -9.56 -6.86 7.22
CA LEU A 24 -9.20 -5.46 6.97
C LEU A 24 -9.41 -4.61 8.24
N PRO A 25 -8.76 -3.44 8.34
CA PRO A 25 -9.04 -2.55 9.46
C PRO A 25 -10.47 -2.01 9.36
N GLU A 26 -11.02 -1.59 10.49
CA GLU A 26 -12.37 -1.00 10.51
C GLU A 26 -12.42 0.27 9.67
N GLU A 27 -11.35 1.08 9.74
CA GLU A 27 -11.20 2.29 8.94
C GLU A 27 -9.93 2.15 8.09
N PRO A 28 -10.06 1.68 6.84
CA PRO A 28 -8.90 1.61 5.96
C PRO A 28 -8.54 2.99 5.43
N LEU A 29 -7.23 3.25 5.37
CA LEU A 29 -6.67 4.50 4.90
C LEU A 29 -5.69 4.22 3.77
N ILE A 30 -5.45 5.21 2.92
CA ILE A 30 -4.44 5.12 1.87
C ILE A 30 -3.48 6.30 1.95
N SER A 31 -2.32 6.15 1.34
CA SER A 31 -1.32 7.21 1.19
C SER A 31 -1.55 7.97 -0.11
N ALA A 32 -1.19 9.25 -0.13
CA ALA A 32 -1.11 10.03 -1.37
C ALA A 32 -0.18 9.37 -2.38
N VAL A 33 0.81 8.61 -1.92
CA VAL A 33 1.71 7.83 -2.78
C VAL A 33 0.93 6.77 -3.56
N THR A 34 -0.05 6.14 -2.94
CA THR A 34 -0.94 5.19 -3.63
C THR A 34 -1.70 5.88 -4.77
N LEU A 35 -2.20 7.09 -4.54
CA LEU A 35 -2.86 7.86 -5.61
C LEU A 35 -1.87 8.17 -6.74
N ALA A 36 -0.61 8.47 -6.41
CA ALA A 36 0.41 8.71 -7.42
C ALA A 36 0.65 7.47 -8.28
N GLU A 37 0.76 6.30 -7.66
CA GLU A 37 0.91 5.05 -8.40
C GLU A 37 -0.31 4.75 -9.28
N LEU A 38 -1.51 4.90 -8.73
CA LEU A 38 -2.75 4.65 -9.48
C LEU A 38 -2.90 5.62 -10.65
N SER A 39 -2.38 6.85 -10.51
CA SER A 39 -2.44 7.86 -11.57
C SER A 39 -1.56 7.50 -12.77
N VAL A 40 -0.48 6.76 -12.54
CA VAL A 40 0.41 6.29 -13.61
C VAL A 40 -0.26 5.18 -14.43
N GLY A 41 -1.06 4.35 -13.80
CA GLY A 41 -1.66 3.16 -14.42
C GLY A 41 -2.33 3.40 -15.76
N PRO A 42 -3.31 4.32 -15.86
CA PRO A 42 -3.99 4.59 -17.14
C PRO A 42 -3.06 5.08 -18.24
N LEU A 43 -2.02 5.82 -17.87
CA LEU A 43 -1.07 6.41 -18.82
C LEU A 43 -0.13 5.38 -19.44
N LEU A 44 0.09 4.26 -18.75
CA LEU A 44 0.96 3.18 -19.21
C LEU A 44 0.17 1.97 -19.75
N ALA A 45 -1.14 2.08 -19.86
CA ALA A 45 -1.99 1.00 -20.33
C ALA A 45 -1.71 0.70 -21.81
N VAL A 46 -1.76 -0.59 -22.17
CA VAL A 46 -1.47 -1.05 -23.53
C VAL A 46 -2.73 -1.28 -24.37
N SER A 47 -3.90 -1.13 -23.77
CA SER A 47 -5.19 -1.26 -24.46
C SER A 47 -6.21 -0.31 -23.86
N GLU A 48 -7.29 -0.04 -24.61
CA GLU A 48 -8.37 0.82 -24.13
C GLU A 48 -9.10 0.18 -22.94
N SER A 49 -9.30 -1.13 -22.95
CA SER A 49 -9.96 -1.82 -21.84
C SER A 49 -9.10 -1.78 -20.58
N GLN A 50 -7.79 -1.93 -20.69
CA GLN A 50 -6.88 -1.83 -19.57
C GLN A 50 -6.84 -0.40 -19.03
N ARG A 51 -6.82 0.60 -19.91
CA ARG A 51 -6.85 2.01 -19.52
C ARG A 51 -8.14 2.35 -18.76
N ALA A 52 -9.28 1.89 -19.27
CA ALA A 52 -10.57 2.13 -18.63
C ALA A 52 -10.63 1.50 -17.22
N LEU A 53 -10.12 0.26 -17.08
CA LEU A 53 -10.07 -0.41 -15.79
C LEU A 53 -9.20 0.36 -14.79
N ARG A 54 -8.01 0.74 -15.21
CA ARG A 54 -7.07 1.47 -14.32
C ARG A 54 -7.59 2.86 -13.94
N LEU A 55 -8.28 3.52 -14.87
CA LEU A 55 -8.91 4.81 -14.58
C LEU A 55 -10.04 4.63 -13.56
N ALA A 56 -10.83 3.58 -13.70
CA ALA A 56 -11.91 3.28 -12.75
C ALA A 56 -11.34 3.00 -11.35
N GLU A 57 -10.23 2.28 -11.25
CA GLU A 57 -9.55 2.01 -9.98
C GLU A 57 -9.08 3.30 -9.30
N LEU A 58 -8.48 4.20 -10.07
CA LEU A 58 -8.05 5.51 -9.56
C LEU A 58 -9.25 6.33 -9.06
N GLN A 59 -10.29 6.42 -9.87
CA GLN A 59 -11.48 7.20 -9.51
C GLN A 59 -12.17 6.62 -8.27
N GLN A 60 -12.25 5.31 -8.16
CA GLN A 60 -12.86 4.66 -6.99
C GLN A 60 -12.06 4.95 -5.72
N ALA A 61 -10.73 4.91 -5.81
CA ALA A 61 -9.88 5.23 -4.66
C ALA A 61 -10.07 6.69 -4.22
N GLU A 62 -10.19 7.61 -5.16
CA GLU A 62 -10.42 9.01 -4.84
C GLU A 62 -11.77 9.27 -4.19
N ILE A 63 -12.78 8.46 -4.55
CA ILE A 63 -14.12 8.57 -3.95
C ILE A 63 -14.13 7.97 -2.53
N ASP A 64 -13.48 6.83 -2.34
CA ASP A 64 -13.58 6.04 -1.12
C ASP A 64 -12.65 6.52 -0.01
N PHE A 65 -11.56 7.21 -0.32
CA PHE A 65 -10.52 7.52 0.65
C PHE A 65 -10.09 8.98 0.63
N ASP A 66 -9.82 9.50 1.82
CA ASP A 66 -9.05 10.72 2.00
C ASP A 66 -7.59 10.29 2.19
N ALA A 67 -6.74 10.58 1.21
CA ALA A 67 -5.36 10.13 1.23
C ALA A 67 -4.53 10.88 2.26
N LEU A 68 -3.73 10.15 3.04
CA LEU A 68 -2.78 10.75 3.95
C LEU A 68 -1.62 11.35 3.15
N PRO A 69 -1.24 12.61 3.44
CA PRO A 69 -0.18 13.27 2.67
C PRO A 69 1.19 12.68 2.98
N PHE A 70 2.07 12.74 1.99
CA PHE A 70 3.49 12.48 2.20
C PHE A 70 4.12 13.81 2.62
N ASP A 71 3.94 14.16 3.89
CA ASP A 71 4.36 15.43 4.45
C ASP A 71 5.82 15.40 4.94
N ALA A 72 6.26 16.46 5.62
CA ALA A 72 7.63 16.57 6.09
C ALA A 72 8.00 15.47 7.09
N VAL A 73 7.06 15.06 7.95
CA VAL A 73 7.31 13.97 8.92
C VAL A 73 7.49 12.65 8.16
N ALA A 74 6.62 12.35 7.21
CA ALA A 74 6.73 11.16 6.37
C ALA A 74 8.03 11.17 5.57
N ALA A 75 8.43 12.33 5.04
CA ALA A 75 9.68 12.47 4.28
C ALA A 75 10.90 12.16 5.15
N ARG A 76 10.94 12.68 6.39
CA ARG A 76 12.04 12.36 7.31
C ARG A 76 12.05 10.89 7.71
N THR A 77 10.87 10.33 7.91
CA THR A 77 10.72 8.89 8.22
C THR A 77 11.19 8.04 7.05
N PHE A 78 10.98 8.48 5.82
CA PHE A 78 11.49 7.80 4.63
C PHE A 78 13.00 7.60 4.69
N GLY A 79 13.75 8.58 5.18
CA GLY A 79 15.19 8.44 5.37
C GLY A 79 15.56 7.27 6.27
N GLN A 80 14.81 7.07 7.35
CA GLN A 80 15.02 5.95 8.27
C GLN A 80 14.64 4.62 7.63
N VAL A 81 13.56 4.60 6.84
CA VAL A 81 13.12 3.41 6.09
C VAL A 81 14.21 3.00 5.09
N ALA A 82 14.70 3.96 4.31
CA ALA A 82 15.75 3.71 3.33
C ALA A 82 17.03 3.16 3.99
N ALA A 83 17.39 3.71 5.15
CA ALA A 83 18.54 3.24 5.90
C ALA A 83 18.34 1.81 6.41
N SER A 84 17.16 1.46 6.90
CA SER A 84 16.89 0.10 7.37
C SER A 84 16.90 -0.92 6.21
N LEU A 85 16.36 -0.54 5.05
CA LEU A 85 16.40 -1.38 3.86
C LEU A 85 17.85 -1.65 3.43
N ARG A 86 18.67 -0.61 3.45
CA ARG A 86 20.10 -0.74 3.11
C ARG A 86 20.82 -1.69 4.07
N ARG A 87 20.56 -1.55 5.38
CA ARG A 87 21.14 -2.47 6.38
C ARG A 87 20.69 -3.91 6.17
N ALA A 88 19.49 -4.10 5.67
CA ALA A 88 18.96 -5.44 5.34
C ALA A 88 19.45 -5.95 3.99
N GLY A 89 20.33 -5.23 3.30
CA GLY A 89 20.86 -5.62 2.01
C GLY A 89 19.89 -5.39 0.84
N ARG A 90 18.89 -4.54 1.03
CA ARG A 90 17.87 -4.24 0.02
C ARG A 90 18.09 -2.83 -0.53
N LYS A 91 17.67 -2.60 -1.76
CA LYS A 91 17.81 -1.30 -2.41
C LYS A 91 16.49 -0.53 -2.32
N ALA A 92 16.52 0.61 -1.62
CA ALA A 92 15.35 1.49 -1.53
C ALA A 92 14.90 1.96 -2.92
N SER A 93 15.83 2.18 -3.85
CA SER A 93 15.52 2.65 -5.20
C SER A 93 14.64 1.68 -5.98
N ALA A 94 14.76 0.37 -5.72
CA ALA A 94 13.94 -0.65 -6.38
C ALA A 94 12.52 -0.71 -5.81
N ARG A 95 12.29 -0.12 -4.63
CA ARG A 95 11.01 -0.19 -3.91
C ARG A 95 10.61 1.18 -3.37
N THR A 96 10.83 2.23 -4.17
CA THR A 96 10.63 3.61 -3.73
C THR A 96 9.20 3.85 -3.25
N TYR A 97 8.21 3.43 -4.02
CA TYR A 97 6.81 3.65 -3.64
C TYR A 97 6.47 2.89 -2.36
N ASP A 98 6.88 1.63 -2.26
CA ASP A 98 6.65 0.83 -1.05
C ASP A 98 7.31 1.46 0.17
N ALA A 99 8.53 1.95 0.01
CA ALA A 99 9.26 2.63 1.09
C ALA A 99 8.56 3.92 1.53
N MET A 100 8.01 4.68 0.59
CA MET A 100 7.26 5.90 0.89
C MET A 100 5.93 5.59 1.59
N ILE A 101 5.26 4.53 1.17
CA ILE A 101 4.02 4.06 1.83
C ILE A 101 4.34 3.60 3.26
N ALA A 102 5.41 2.83 3.44
CA ALA A 102 5.85 2.39 4.76
C ALA A 102 6.17 3.58 5.67
N ALA A 103 6.87 4.59 5.14
CA ALA A 103 7.18 5.81 5.88
C ALA A 103 5.91 6.55 6.32
N THR A 104 4.90 6.59 5.46
CA THR A 104 3.61 7.20 5.79
C THR A 104 2.93 6.45 6.93
N ALA A 105 2.95 5.12 6.90
CA ALA A 105 2.38 4.28 7.95
C ALA A 105 3.08 4.54 9.29
N ILE A 106 4.40 4.50 9.30
CA ILE A 106 5.19 4.72 10.52
C ILE A 106 4.95 6.13 11.07
N ALA A 107 4.99 7.15 10.21
CA ALA A 107 4.82 8.54 10.61
C ALA A 107 3.45 8.80 11.25
N ASN A 108 2.44 8.04 10.85
CA ASN A 108 1.07 8.16 11.37
C ASN A 108 0.74 7.10 12.41
N GLU A 109 1.72 6.31 12.82
CA GLU A 109 1.56 5.24 13.82
C GLU A 109 0.44 4.26 13.45
N LEU A 110 0.41 3.89 12.17
CA LEU A 110 -0.58 2.96 11.63
C LEU A 110 0.07 1.64 11.23
N PRO A 111 -0.60 0.50 11.47
CA PRO A 111 -0.16 -0.75 10.86
C PRO A 111 -0.40 -0.70 9.35
N LEU A 112 0.44 -1.39 8.61
CA LEU A 112 0.29 -1.54 7.16
C LEU A 112 -0.35 -2.89 6.87
N TYR A 113 -1.49 -2.87 6.22
CA TYR A 113 -2.18 -4.07 5.75
C TYR A 113 -1.79 -4.32 4.31
N THR A 114 -1.24 -5.48 4.02
CA THR A 114 -0.74 -5.81 2.68
C THR A 114 -0.98 -7.27 2.32
N CYS A 115 -1.30 -7.51 1.05
CA CYS A 115 -1.34 -8.83 0.47
C CYS A 115 0.06 -9.32 0.07
N ASP A 116 1.07 -8.44 0.09
CA ASP A 116 2.43 -8.71 -0.38
C ASP A 116 3.45 -8.36 0.72
N PRO A 117 3.45 -9.11 1.84
CA PRO A 117 4.28 -8.75 3.00
C PRO A 117 5.79 -8.77 2.69
N ASP A 118 6.21 -9.57 1.72
CA ASP A 118 7.63 -9.65 1.34
C ASP A 118 8.17 -8.34 0.79
N ASP A 119 7.30 -7.50 0.23
CA ASP A 119 7.69 -6.20 -0.31
C ASP A 119 8.12 -5.23 0.79
N PHE A 120 7.77 -5.52 2.04
CA PHE A 120 8.03 -4.64 3.19
C PHE A 120 9.00 -5.25 4.19
N THR A 121 9.67 -6.33 3.82
CA THR A 121 10.67 -6.97 4.68
C THR A 121 11.88 -6.05 4.89
N GLY A 122 12.39 -6.01 6.11
CA GLY A 122 13.61 -5.27 6.43
C GLY A 122 13.39 -3.81 6.81
N ILE A 123 12.16 -3.42 7.07
CA ILE A 123 11.82 -2.05 7.47
C ILE A 123 11.58 -2.02 8.98
N ASP A 124 12.51 -1.38 9.70
CA ASP A 124 12.41 -1.24 11.16
C ASP A 124 11.26 -0.30 11.54
N GLY A 125 10.51 -0.68 12.55
CA GLY A 125 9.43 0.14 13.09
C GLY A 125 8.11 0.01 12.35
N LEU A 126 8.05 -0.76 11.26
CA LEU A 126 6.82 -0.99 10.53
C LEU A 126 6.09 -2.20 11.10
N VAL A 127 4.83 -2.02 11.42
CA VAL A 127 3.93 -3.13 11.81
C VAL A 127 3.21 -3.58 10.55
N VAL A 128 3.47 -4.81 10.11
CA VAL A 128 2.86 -5.39 8.91
C VAL A 128 1.79 -6.38 9.33
N VAL A 129 0.59 -6.20 8.78
CA VAL A 129 -0.52 -7.14 8.93
C VAL A 129 -0.77 -7.77 7.57
N THR A 130 -0.56 -9.07 7.45
CA THR A 130 -0.74 -9.77 6.18
C THR A 130 -2.22 -10.02 5.91
N VAL A 131 -2.67 -9.64 4.72
CA VAL A 131 -4.01 -9.97 4.24
C VAL A 131 -3.83 -11.04 3.17
N PRO A 132 -4.51 -12.21 3.29
CA PRO A 132 -4.35 -13.27 2.30
C PRO A 132 -4.72 -12.79 0.91
N HIS A 133 -3.85 -13.09 -0.06
CA HIS A 133 -4.12 -12.76 -1.47
C HIS A 133 -5.31 -13.57 -1.95
N PRO A 134 -6.26 -12.97 -2.72
CA PRO A 134 -7.46 -13.68 -3.17
C PRO A 134 -7.16 -14.98 -3.92
N GLU A 135 -6.09 -15.01 -4.71
CA GLU A 135 -5.70 -16.20 -5.46
C GLU A 135 -5.22 -17.32 -4.56
N GLN A 136 -4.56 -17.01 -3.44
CA GLN A 136 -4.13 -17.99 -2.45
C GLN A 136 -5.33 -18.60 -1.73
N SER A 137 -6.34 -17.78 -1.46
CA SER A 137 -7.58 -18.24 -0.82
C SER A 137 -8.33 -19.22 -1.70
N SER A 138 -8.35 -18.99 -3.02
CA SER A 138 -9.09 -19.83 -3.96
C SER A 138 -8.43 -21.18 -4.19
N THR A 139 -7.12 -21.32 -3.96
CA THR A 139 -6.40 -22.59 -4.14
C THR A 139 -6.56 -23.55 -2.97
N LYS A 140 -7.17 -23.10 -1.89
CA LYS A 140 -7.38 -23.92 -0.69
C LYS A 140 -8.76 -24.57 -0.63
N GLY A 141 -9.46 -24.47 -1.72
CA GLY A 141 -10.82 -25.01 -1.82
C GLY A 141 -10.91 -26.52 -1.62
#